data_acfe5c878e73c19ad8e7d1567ffe3ef8
#
_entry.id   acfe5c878e73c19ad8e7d1567ffe3ef8
#
_cell.length_a   1.000
_cell.length_b   1.000
_cell.length_c   1.000
_cell.angle_alpha   90.00
_cell.angle_beta   90.00
_cell.angle_gamma   90.00
#
_symmetry.space_group_name_H-M   'P 1'
#
loop_
_entity.id
_entity.type
_entity.pdbx_description
1 polymer ?
#
loop_
_entity_poly.entity_id
_entity_poly.type
_entity_poly.pdbx_seq_one_letter_code
_entity_poly.pdbx_strand_id
1 'polypeptide(L)'
;LIRPLLLSLSLALSFPAVAMVSESHGYAQFGTLKYPASFTHFDWVNPQAPKGGTLRAMAFGTFDTLNPYTFKGSSPVTTPNFLQYGINELNEPLMVGTGMYDPSGDEPTSSYGLIARSVEYSEDRSWVVFNLRPEARFHDGVPITAQDVAFSYRTLLKDGHPIYRTNLQEVARVDILGPLRIRFVFKRAGNPLLILRLGEMPVLPKHYWAKRDFKATTFEPPLGSGPYRITEVQPGRRLVFERVNNYWGKDLAVNRGKYNFKRVEYEFYRDATVAFEAFKAGEFDIYIEHQAKNWANGYNFPAVRRGEVIKAQIPHKIPTQTQGLFMNSRRAAFSDPRVRQALGLMLDFEWTNRALFSSAYRRSTSYYPNSDFTASGLPTGKEWLLLKPFRDQLPDKLFTEPYQVSHTDGSGISRPALRQALALFAQAGWKLNGQRLVDSKGQPFRLELLLVNPNLERILQPYVENLASIGIDARLRTVDRAQYKQRLDQFDFDMILMTLNQTLSPGLEQWLYFHSSQAATKGSKNYAGVKDPVVDHLLDTLLAARSRDDQIAAARALDRVLSWQYYMIPNWYLDNHRLAYRNRFAFVTTPPYTLGLNSWWIKKPSEKAK
;
A
#
# COMPACT_ATOMS: atom_id res chain seq x y z
N LEU A 1 -24.32 -41.04 -71.74
CA LEU A 1 -23.02 -40.59 -71.21
C LEU A 1 -23.28 -39.86 -69.93
N ILE A 2 -23.14 -40.59 -68.77
CA ILE A 2 -23.28 -40.06 -67.39
C ILE A 2 -21.88 -39.87 -66.87
N ARG A 3 -21.51 -38.62 -66.48
CA ARG A 3 -20.29 -38.29 -65.77
C ARG A 3 -20.55 -38.33 -64.23
N PRO A 4 -19.74 -38.99 -63.40
CA PRO A 4 -19.88 -38.90 -61.98
C PRO A 4 -19.15 -37.64 -61.40
N LEU A 5 -19.86 -36.92 -60.55
CA LEU A 5 -19.34 -35.81 -59.79
C LEU A 5 -18.57 -36.39 -58.59
N LEU A 6 -17.24 -36.18 -58.51
CA LEU A 6 -16.40 -36.46 -57.33
C LEU A 6 -16.54 -35.31 -56.37
N LEU A 7 -17.17 -35.56 -55.20
CA LEU A 7 -17.20 -34.66 -54.06
C LEU A 7 -15.94 -34.90 -53.24
N SER A 8 -14.97 -33.98 -53.27
CA SER A 8 -13.79 -33.98 -52.40
C SER A 8 -14.17 -33.42 -51.04
N LEU A 9 -14.24 -34.30 -50.04
CA LEU A 9 -14.42 -33.96 -48.64
C LEU A 9 -13.09 -33.49 -48.06
N SER A 10 -12.90 -32.16 -47.90
CA SER A 10 -11.73 -31.59 -47.23
C SER A 10 -11.88 -31.73 -45.70
N LEU A 11 -11.19 -32.69 -45.10
CA LEU A 11 -11.06 -32.78 -43.65
C LEU A 11 -10.16 -31.65 -43.18
N ALA A 12 -10.73 -30.60 -42.58
CA ALA A 12 -10.00 -29.57 -41.87
C ALA A 12 -9.47 -30.17 -40.56
N LEU A 13 -8.20 -30.57 -40.54
CA LEU A 13 -7.47 -30.89 -39.32
C LEU A 13 -7.30 -29.58 -38.53
N SER A 14 -8.16 -29.37 -37.55
CA SER A 14 -7.95 -28.34 -36.50
C SER A 14 -6.77 -28.79 -35.63
N PHE A 15 -5.56 -28.27 -35.93
CA PHE A 15 -4.46 -28.32 -34.96
C PHE A 15 -4.88 -27.51 -33.72
N PRO A 16 -4.75 -28.08 -32.51
CA PRO A 16 -4.91 -27.28 -31.31
C PRO A 16 -3.87 -26.14 -31.36
N ALA A 17 -4.31 -24.91 -31.26
CA ALA A 17 -3.42 -23.77 -31.11
C ALA A 17 -2.52 -24.04 -29.89
N VAL A 18 -1.23 -24.29 -30.13
CA VAL A 18 -0.25 -24.36 -29.07
C VAL A 18 -0.27 -22.99 -28.39
N ALA A 19 -0.82 -22.93 -27.18
CA ALA A 19 -0.84 -21.70 -26.40
C ALA A 19 0.60 -21.17 -26.33
N MET A 20 0.82 -19.96 -26.85
CA MET A 20 2.15 -19.36 -26.87
C MET A 20 2.64 -19.26 -25.42
N VAL A 21 3.74 -19.94 -25.13
CA VAL A 21 4.45 -19.90 -23.84
C VAL A 21 5.41 -18.73 -23.93
N SER A 22 5.26 -17.76 -23.04
CA SER A 22 6.20 -16.66 -22.93
C SER A 22 7.20 -16.97 -21.82
N GLU A 23 8.47 -17.21 -22.16
CA GLU A 23 9.56 -17.29 -21.18
C GLU A 23 10.25 -15.93 -21.07
N SER A 24 10.44 -15.44 -19.83
CA SER A 24 11.04 -14.14 -19.56
C SER A 24 11.90 -14.16 -18.30
N HIS A 25 12.88 -13.25 -18.23
CA HIS A 25 13.72 -13.00 -17.04
C HIS A 25 12.96 -12.26 -15.93
N GLY A 26 11.71 -11.88 -16.16
CA GLY A 26 10.84 -11.20 -15.22
C GLY A 26 9.40 -11.24 -15.70
N TYR A 27 8.52 -10.62 -14.94
CA TYR A 27 7.09 -10.53 -15.24
C TYR A 27 6.57 -9.12 -15.01
N ALA A 28 5.89 -8.56 -15.98
CA ALA A 28 5.11 -7.33 -15.85
C ALA A 28 3.62 -7.65 -15.82
N GLN A 29 2.88 -7.09 -14.87
CA GLN A 29 1.43 -7.23 -14.82
C GLN A 29 0.79 -6.70 -16.11
N PHE A 30 1.30 -5.58 -16.60
CA PHE A 30 0.88 -4.91 -17.83
C PHE A 30 2.09 -4.52 -18.66
N GLY A 31 1.96 -4.61 -19.98
CA GLY A 31 2.99 -4.17 -20.92
C GLY A 31 4.27 -5.00 -20.88
N THR A 32 5.41 -4.33 -21.00
CA THR A 32 6.75 -4.92 -21.06
C THR A 32 7.58 -4.48 -19.86
N LEU A 33 8.60 -5.27 -19.53
CA LEU A 33 9.59 -4.94 -18.50
C LEU A 33 10.42 -3.73 -18.92
N LYS A 34 10.70 -2.80 -18.00
CA LYS A 34 11.59 -1.66 -18.21
C LYS A 34 13.02 -2.11 -18.48
N TYR A 35 13.51 -3.07 -17.70
CA TYR A 35 14.87 -3.57 -17.83
C TYR A 35 14.91 -4.78 -18.76
N PRO A 36 15.76 -4.77 -19.83
CA PRO A 36 15.91 -5.90 -20.74
C PRO A 36 16.61 -7.08 -20.05
N ALA A 37 16.55 -8.27 -20.64
CA ALA A 37 17.21 -9.47 -20.07
C ALA A 37 18.72 -9.32 -19.86
N SER A 38 19.35 -8.41 -20.58
CA SER A 38 20.78 -8.10 -20.49
C SER A 38 21.14 -7.02 -19.47
N PHE A 39 20.16 -6.51 -18.69
CA PHE A 39 20.47 -5.47 -17.71
C PHE A 39 21.48 -5.96 -16.67
N THR A 40 22.33 -5.08 -16.19
CA THR A 40 23.41 -5.40 -15.26
C THR A 40 23.16 -4.92 -13.83
N HIS A 41 22.30 -3.94 -13.65
CA HIS A 41 21.85 -3.38 -12.37
C HIS A 41 20.64 -2.46 -12.60
N PHE A 42 19.93 -2.10 -11.58
CA PHE A 42 18.89 -1.06 -11.65
C PHE A 42 19.51 0.34 -11.81
N ASP A 43 18.81 1.27 -12.48
CA ASP A 43 19.31 2.62 -12.76
C ASP A 43 19.58 3.45 -11.51
N TRP A 44 18.89 3.16 -10.41
CA TRP A 44 18.96 3.90 -9.16
C TRP A 44 20.01 3.39 -8.16
N VAL A 45 20.84 2.44 -8.54
CA VAL A 45 21.93 1.92 -7.70
C VAL A 45 23.30 2.31 -8.24
N ASN A 46 24.30 2.33 -7.38
CA ASN A 46 25.70 2.36 -7.78
C ASN A 46 26.28 0.94 -7.75
N PRO A 47 26.55 0.29 -8.90
CA PRO A 47 27.07 -1.06 -8.93
C PRO A 47 28.46 -1.19 -8.29
N GLN A 48 29.18 -0.09 -8.13
CA GLN A 48 30.51 -0.01 -7.51
C GLN A 48 30.45 0.56 -6.08
N ALA A 49 29.26 0.64 -5.47
CA ALA A 49 29.11 1.17 -4.12
C ALA A 49 30.05 0.46 -3.13
N PRO A 50 30.79 1.18 -2.29
CA PRO A 50 31.67 0.58 -1.28
C PRO A 50 30.87 -0.33 -0.34
N LYS A 51 31.40 -1.52 -0.09
CA LYS A 51 30.82 -2.49 0.85
C LYS A 51 31.49 -2.35 2.21
N GLY A 52 30.73 -2.12 3.27
CA GLY A 52 31.26 -2.03 4.63
C GLY A 52 30.50 -1.11 5.56
N GLY A 53 31.01 -0.99 6.78
CA GLY A 53 30.44 -0.15 7.81
C GLY A 53 29.12 -0.63 8.40
N THR A 54 28.58 0.16 9.32
CA THR A 54 27.38 -0.16 10.10
C THR A 54 26.31 0.90 9.86
N LEU A 55 25.09 0.46 9.56
CA LEU A 55 23.88 1.27 9.63
C LEU A 55 23.23 1.03 11.00
N ARG A 56 23.07 2.08 11.77
CA ARG A 56 22.29 2.04 13.02
C ARG A 56 20.91 2.64 12.75
N ALA A 57 19.88 1.87 13.00
CA ALA A 57 18.49 2.22 12.77
C ALA A 57 17.67 2.06 14.03
N MET A 58 16.45 2.56 14.03
CA MET A 58 15.52 2.41 15.13
C MET A 58 14.20 1.80 14.63
N ALA A 59 13.45 1.21 15.56
CA ALA A 59 12.08 0.79 15.36
C ALA A 59 11.23 1.16 16.59
N PHE A 60 9.92 1.40 16.37
CA PHE A 60 9.00 1.65 17.48
C PHE A 60 8.36 0.36 17.98
N GLY A 61 8.22 0.24 19.31
CA GLY A 61 7.53 -0.88 19.95
C GLY A 61 8.48 -1.93 20.49
N THR A 62 8.16 -3.19 20.26
CA THR A 62 8.89 -4.35 20.76
C THR A 62 8.63 -5.54 19.85
N PHE A 63 9.35 -6.64 20.05
CA PHE A 63 9.09 -7.91 19.37
C PHE A 63 9.21 -9.08 20.37
N ASP A 64 8.46 -10.14 20.12
CA ASP A 64 8.46 -11.38 20.92
C ASP A 64 8.63 -12.65 20.05
N THR A 65 8.83 -12.46 18.76
CA THR A 65 9.16 -13.53 17.80
C THR A 65 10.05 -13.01 16.67
N LEU A 66 10.90 -13.88 16.13
CA LEU A 66 11.69 -13.62 14.92
C LEU A 66 11.09 -14.28 13.68
N ASN A 67 9.99 -15.00 13.80
CA ASN A 67 9.28 -15.52 12.64
C ASN A 67 8.35 -14.43 12.06
N PRO A 68 8.66 -13.85 10.88
CA PRO A 68 7.86 -12.76 10.30
C PRO A 68 6.63 -13.25 9.53
N TYR A 69 6.47 -14.55 9.39
CA TYR A 69 5.50 -15.15 8.47
C TYR A 69 4.21 -15.60 9.15
N THR A 70 4.16 -15.61 10.48
CA THR A 70 2.98 -16.03 11.25
C THR A 70 2.17 -14.85 11.79
N PHE A 71 0.94 -15.12 12.20
CA PHE A 71 0.09 -14.15 12.89
C PHE A 71 0.29 -14.13 14.40
N LYS A 72 0.99 -15.14 14.94
CA LYS A 72 1.22 -15.28 16.39
C LYS A 72 2.48 -14.52 16.80
N GLY A 73 2.32 -13.66 17.80
CA GLY A 73 3.38 -12.79 18.30
C GLY A 73 3.55 -11.49 17.50
N SER A 74 4.45 -10.66 17.96
CA SER A 74 4.85 -9.39 17.34
C SER A 74 6.22 -9.54 16.71
N SER A 75 6.27 -9.65 15.39
CA SER A 75 7.53 -9.68 14.65
C SER A 75 8.09 -8.28 14.45
N PRO A 76 9.42 -8.10 14.40
CA PRO A 76 10.05 -6.81 14.08
C PRO A 76 9.52 -6.14 12.81
N VAL A 77 9.18 -6.90 11.77
CA VAL A 77 8.66 -6.35 10.50
C VAL A 77 7.31 -5.64 10.63
N THR A 78 6.56 -5.91 11.70
CA THR A 78 5.27 -5.27 11.95
C THR A 78 5.40 -3.99 12.78
N THR A 79 6.60 -3.65 13.24
CA THR A 79 6.82 -2.47 14.07
C THR A 79 6.98 -1.21 13.19
N PRO A 80 6.37 -0.07 13.59
CA PRO A 80 6.57 1.19 12.89
C PRO A 80 8.05 1.59 12.83
N ASN A 81 8.45 2.24 11.75
CA ASN A 81 9.83 2.66 11.47
C ASN A 81 10.87 1.53 11.40
N PHE A 82 10.46 0.27 11.42
CA PHE A 82 11.34 -0.79 10.98
C PHE A 82 11.57 -0.61 9.47
N LEU A 83 12.79 -0.32 9.08
CA LEU A 83 13.13 0.11 7.71
C LEU A 83 13.09 -1.02 6.68
N GLN A 84 12.52 -2.15 7.02
CA GLN A 84 12.46 -3.37 6.21
C GLN A 84 13.83 -3.87 5.71
N TYR A 85 14.89 -3.41 6.36
CA TYR A 85 16.26 -3.75 6.02
C TYR A 85 16.71 -4.91 6.91
N GLY A 86 17.10 -6.00 6.31
CA GLY A 86 17.62 -7.17 7.02
C GLY A 86 16.63 -8.31 7.15
N ILE A 87 15.45 -8.12 7.79
CA ILE A 87 14.56 -9.25 8.07
C ILE A 87 13.76 -9.70 6.85
N ASN A 88 13.37 -8.79 5.97
CA ASN A 88 12.69 -9.13 4.72
C ASN A 88 13.65 -9.81 3.73
N GLU A 89 14.93 -9.59 3.90
CA GLU A 89 15.99 -10.23 3.13
C GLU A 89 16.53 -11.51 3.79
N LEU A 90 15.90 -12.04 4.83
CA LEU A 90 16.29 -13.32 5.44
C LEU A 90 15.99 -14.50 4.51
N ASN A 91 14.75 -14.57 3.99
CA ASN A 91 14.33 -15.61 3.05
C ASN A 91 13.91 -14.93 1.75
N GLU A 92 14.67 -15.14 0.71
CA GLU A 92 14.42 -14.54 -0.57
C GLU A 92 13.19 -15.11 -1.27
N PRO A 93 12.48 -14.26 -2.04
CA PRO A 93 11.40 -14.71 -2.91
C PRO A 93 11.91 -15.29 -4.24
N LEU A 94 10.99 -15.80 -5.04
CA LEU A 94 11.30 -16.24 -6.39
C LEU A 94 11.73 -15.10 -7.30
N MET A 95 11.13 -13.92 -7.10
CA MET A 95 11.35 -12.71 -7.91
C MET A 95 11.42 -11.47 -7.01
N VAL A 96 12.24 -10.50 -7.37
CA VAL A 96 12.27 -9.16 -6.78
C VAL A 96 11.27 -8.29 -7.54
N GLY A 97 10.30 -7.74 -6.85
CA GLY A 97 9.21 -7.05 -7.52
C GLY A 97 8.57 -5.89 -6.78
N THR A 98 7.44 -5.53 -7.31
CA THR A 98 6.58 -4.42 -6.86
C THR A 98 5.66 -4.79 -5.74
N GLY A 99 5.98 -5.81 -4.99
CA GLY A 99 5.20 -6.22 -3.85
C GLY A 99 5.10 -5.15 -2.78
N MET A 100 4.30 -5.47 -1.77
CA MET A 100 4.14 -4.65 -0.58
C MET A 100 5.49 -4.39 0.12
N TYR A 101 6.53 -5.19 -0.17
CA TYR A 101 7.74 -5.25 0.64
C TYR A 101 9.03 -4.85 -0.08
N ASP A 102 9.16 -5.01 -1.39
CA ASP A 102 10.35 -4.60 -2.15
C ASP A 102 10.03 -4.36 -3.63
N PRO A 103 9.52 -3.21 -3.99
CA PRO A 103 9.36 -2.83 -5.38
C PRO A 103 10.73 -2.78 -6.06
N SER A 104 10.78 -3.04 -7.38
CA SER A 104 11.97 -2.77 -8.20
C SER A 104 12.46 -1.33 -8.05
N GLY A 105 11.63 -0.49 -7.43
CA GLY A 105 11.92 0.88 -7.04
C GLY A 105 11.42 1.91 -8.05
N ASP A 106 11.46 1.60 -9.32
CA ASP A 106 11.13 2.54 -10.41
C ASP A 106 10.09 2.01 -11.42
N GLU A 107 9.58 0.80 -11.20
CA GLU A 107 8.44 0.23 -11.92
C GLU A 107 7.33 -0.18 -10.96
N PRO A 108 6.07 0.18 -11.22
CA PRO A 108 5.00 -0.05 -10.23
C PRO A 108 4.42 -1.46 -10.23
N THR A 109 4.60 -2.26 -11.27
CA THR A 109 3.88 -3.55 -11.43
C THR A 109 4.70 -4.62 -12.14
N SER A 110 6.02 -4.64 -11.90
CA SER A 110 6.97 -5.58 -12.52
C SER A 110 7.83 -6.28 -11.48
N SER A 111 8.25 -7.51 -11.76
CA SER A 111 9.16 -8.30 -10.95
C SER A 111 10.24 -8.94 -11.82
N TYR A 112 11.44 -9.07 -11.27
CA TYR A 112 12.61 -9.64 -11.94
C TYR A 112 13.11 -10.88 -11.21
N GLY A 113 13.61 -11.84 -11.97
CA GLY A 113 14.04 -13.12 -11.42
C GLY A 113 15.14 -13.01 -10.36
N LEU A 114 14.92 -13.63 -9.18
CA LEU A 114 15.88 -13.76 -8.08
C LEU A 114 16.20 -15.25 -7.88
N ILE A 115 15.50 -15.99 -7.01
CA ILE A 115 15.64 -17.46 -6.93
C ILE A 115 15.22 -18.09 -8.26
N ALA A 116 14.17 -17.62 -8.90
CA ALA A 116 13.86 -17.97 -10.28
C ALA A 116 14.79 -17.22 -11.25
N ARG A 117 15.40 -17.94 -12.19
CA ARG A 117 16.15 -17.31 -13.30
C ARG A 117 15.24 -16.80 -14.40
N SER A 118 14.11 -17.49 -14.60
CA SER A 118 13.08 -17.13 -15.58
C SER A 118 11.70 -17.62 -15.12
N VAL A 119 10.69 -17.03 -15.74
CA VAL A 119 9.27 -17.36 -15.54
C VAL A 119 8.63 -17.65 -16.91
N GLU A 120 7.83 -18.73 -16.97
CA GLU A 120 7.01 -19.08 -18.13
C GLU A 120 5.53 -18.96 -17.72
N TYR A 121 4.67 -18.45 -18.59
CA TYR A 121 3.25 -18.34 -18.30
C TYR A 121 2.40 -18.44 -19.56
N SER A 122 1.15 -18.90 -19.40
CA SER A 122 0.18 -18.93 -20.48
C SER A 122 -0.32 -17.51 -20.81
N GLU A 123 -0.69 -17.29 -22.05
CA GLU A 123 -1.26 -16.02 -22.53
C GLU A 123 -2.52 -15.65 -21.73
N ASP A 124 -3.35 -16.63 -21.42
CA ASP A 124 -4.59 -16.46 -20.65
C ASP A 124 -4.37 -16.35 -19.14
N ARG A 125 -3.11 -16.43 -18.64
CA ARG A 125 -2.77 -16.44 -17.21
C ARG A 125 -3.47 -17.55 -16.43
N SER A 126 -3.60 -18.74 -17.00
CA SER A 126 -4.14 -19.93 -16.32
C SER A 126 -3.09 -20.70 -15.52
N TRP A 127 -1.81 -20.49 -15.80
CA TRP A 127 -0.69 -21.10 -15.08
C TRP A 127 0.59 -20.27 -15.18
N VAL A 128 1.53 -20.56 -14.27
CA VAL A 128 2.90 -20.04 -14.29
C VAL A 128 3.89 -21.14 -13.91
N VAL A 129 5.05 -21.14 -14.56
CA VAL A 129 6.22 -21.97 -14.22
C VAL A 129 7.38 -21.08 -13.80
N PHE A 130 8.02 -21.40 -12.70
CA PHE A 130 9.27 -20.79 -12.27
C PHE A 130 10.41 -21.77 -12.50
N ASN A 131 11.46 -21.33 -13.23
CA ASN A 131 12.70 -22.04 -13.44
C ASN A 131 13.74 -21.52 -12.45
N LEU A 132 14.16 -22.33 -11.49
CA LEU A 132 15.02 -21.91 -10.40
C LEU A 132 16.49 -21.88 -10.82
N ARG A 133 17.29 -21.06 -10.13
CA ARG A 133 18.73 -20.99 -10.30
C ARG A 133 19.42 -22.14 -9.58
N PRO A 134 20.34 -22.87 -10.21
CA PRO A 134 21.08 -23.96 -9.57
C PRO A 134 22.06 -23.46 -8.48
N GLU A 135 22.49 -22.19 -8.55
CA GLU A 135 23.35 -21.55 -7.56
C GLU A 135 22.62 -21.10 -6.30
N ALA A 136 21.29 -21.01 -6.32
CA ALA A 136 20.50 -20.56 -5.17
C ALA A 136 20.60 -21.56 -4.00
N ARG A 137 20.92 -21.04 -2.81
CA ARG A 137 21.11 -21.86 -1.60
C ARG A 137 20.77 -21.12 -0.32
N PHE A 138 20.45 -21.88 0.72
CA PHE A 138 20.31 -21.38 2.07
C PHE A 138 21.67 -21.08 2.72
N HIS A 139 21.67 -20.40 3.86
CA HIS A 139 22.91 -20.01 4.58
C HIS A 139 23.75 -21.20 5.07
N ASP A 140 23.15 -22.36 5.23
CA ASP A 140 23.83 -23.61 5.56
C ASP A 140 24.43 -24.34 4.34
N GLY A 141 24.26 -23.75 3.15
CA GLY A 141 24.77 -24.28 1.89
C GLY A 141 23.85 -25.25 1.17
N VAL A 142 22.71 -25.64 1.76
CA VAL A 142 21.73 -26.53 1.12
C VAL A 142 21.11 -25.84 -0.09
N PRO A 143 21.08 -26.47 -1.29
CA PRO A 143 20.48 -25.91 -2.47
C PRO A 143 18.98 -25.66 -2.30
N ILE A 144 18.48 -24.56 -2.87
CA ILE A 144 17.04 -24.26 -2.96
C ILE A 144 16.45 -25.05 -4.13
N THR A 145 15.36 -25.76 -3.87
CA THR A 145 14.70 -26.61 -4.86
C THR A 145 13.21 -26.32 -5.00
N ALA A 146 12.60 -26.89 -6.03
CA ALA A 146 11.14 -26.86 -6.23
C ALA A 146 10.36 -27.46 -5.05
N GLN A 147 11.00 -28.37 -4.26
CA GLN A 147 10.41 -28.91 -3.04
C GLN A 147 10.27 -27.84 -1.94
N ASP A 148 11.26 -26.94 -1.82
CA ASP A 148 11.22 -25.84 -0.85
C ASP A 148 10.15 -24.84 -1.23
N VAL A 149 10.01 -24.51 -2.52
CA VAL A 149 8.97 -23.61 -3.04
C VAL A 149 7.57 -24.19 -2.78
N ALA A 150 7.35 -25.48 -3.09
CA ALA A 150 6.08 -26.14 -2.84
C ALA A 150 5.77 -26.27 -1.34
N PHE A 151 6.79 -26.49 -0.52
CA PHE A 151 6.69 -26.51 0.95
C PHE A 151 6.27 -25.12 1.45
N SER A 152 6.94 -24.06 1.01
CA SER A 152 6.65 -22.66 1.38
C SER A 152 5.22 -22.30 1.09
N TYR A 153 4.77 -22.57 -0.14
CA TYR A 153 3.39 -22.30 -0.55
C TYR A 153 2.39 -22.99 0.41
N ARG A 154 2.54 -24.29 0.65
CA ARG A 154 1.63 -25.04 1.53
C ARG A 154 1.65 -24.56 2.97
N THR A 155 2.84 -24.28 3.51
CA THR A 155 3.04 -23.84 4.89
C THR A 155 2.45 -22.45 5.11
N LEU A 156 2.71 -21.52 4.20
CA LEU A 156 2.19 -20.14 4.29
C LEU A 156 0.67 -20.10 4.15
N LEU A 157 0.06 -20.92 3.29
CA LEU A 157 -1.40 -21.01 3.19
C LEU A 157 -2.04 -21.58 4.45
N LYS A 158 -1.42 -22.62 5.04
CA LYS A 158 -1.98 -23.35 6.19
C LYS A 158 -1.74 -22.60 7.50
N ASP A 159 -0.50 -22.26 7.75
CA ASP A 159 0.01 -21.82 9.06
C ASP A 159 0.56 -20.40 9.07
N GLY A 160 0.65 -19.74 7.91
CA GLY A 160 1.14 -18.37 7.75
C GLY A 160 0.09 -17.30 8.11
N HIS A 161 0.54 -16.04 8.07
CA HIS A 161 -0.35 -14.90 8.23
C HIS A 161 -1.52 -14.94 7.22
N PRO A 162 -2.75 -14.61 7.60
CA PRO A 162 -3.94 -14.68 6.72
C PRO A 162 -3.79 -14.00 5.36
N ILE A 163 -2.90 -13.02 5.24
CA ILE A 163 -2.61 -12.33 3.98
C ILE A 163 -2.12 -13.28 2.87
N TYR A 164 -1.35 -14.33 3.24
CA TYR A 164 -0.90 -15.31 2.26
C TYR A 164 -2.06 -16.11 1.68
N ARG A 165 -3.05 -16.49 2.52
CA ARG A 165 -4.25 -17.16 2.04
C ARG A 165 -5.04 -16.25 1.10
N THR A 166 -5.27 -15.00 1.49
CA THR A 166 -5.96 -14.02 0.64
C THR A 166 -5.29 -13.85 -0.71
N ASN A 167 -3.96 -13.79 -0.75
CA ASN A 167 -3.21 -13.54 -1.96
C ASN A 167 -3.03 -14.77 -2.87
N LEU A 168 -3.00 -15.99 -2.31
CA LEU A 168 -2.55 -17.19 -3.02
C LEU A 168 -3.63 -18.29 -3.14
N GLN A 169 -4.82 -18.11 -2.56
CA GLN A 169 -5.88 -19.14 -2.57
C GLN A 169 -6.43 -19.49 -3.95
N GLU A 170 -6.19 -18.65 -4.96
CA GLU A 170 -6.64 -18.90 -6.33
C GLU A 170 -5.74 -19.89 -7.10
N VAL A 171 -4.72 -20.45 -6.48
CA VAL A 171 -3.97 -21.61 -7.01
C VAL A 171 -4.80 -22.87 -6.83
N ALA A 172 -5.02 -23.60 -7.92
CA ALA A 172 -5.72 -24.89 -7.91
C ALA A 172 -4.79 -26.06 -7.63
N ARG A 173 -3.58 -26.03 -8.19
CA ARG A 173 -2.61 -27.13 -8.10
C ARG A 173 -1.17 -26.63 -8.24
N VAL A 174 -0.26 -27.32 -7.57
CA VAL A 174 1.18 -27.09 -7.63
C VAL A 174 1.86 -28.37 -8.11
N ASP A 175 2.55 -28.30 -9.25
CA ASP A 175 3.24 -29.41 -9.88
C ASP A 175 4.75 -29.21 -9.83
N ILE A 176 5.48 -30.17 -9.27
CA ILE A 176 6.95 -30.20 -9.32
C ILE A 176 7.35 -30.90 -10.60
N LEU A 177 7.89 -30.13 -11.56
CA LEU A 177 8.26 -30.62 -12.89
C LEU A 177 9.71 -31.14 -12.93
N GLY A 178 10.48 -30.87 -11.88
CA GLY A 178 11.87 -31.28 -11.70
C GLY A 178 12.47 -30.57 -10.49
N PRO A 179 13.74 -30.87 -10.14
CA PRO A 179 14.39 -30.29 -8.95
C PRO A 179 14.41 -28.76 -8.96
N LEU A 180 14.51 -28.14 -10.14
CA LEU A 180 14.63 -26.70 -10.33
C LEU A 180 13.45 -26.10 -11.12
N ARG A 181 12.33 -26.82 -11.26
CA ARG A 181 11.20 -26.34 -12.06
C ARG A 181 9.87 -26.67 -11.39
N ILE A 182 9.03 -25.65 -11.18
CA ILE A 182 7.75 -25.74 -10.48
C ILE A 182 6.67 -24.98 -11.23
N ARG A 183 5.48 -25.58 -11.34
CA ARG A 183 4.31 -25.00 -11.96
C ARG A 183 3.18 -24.77 -10.96
N PHE A 184 2.56 -23.60 -11.03
CA PHE A 184 1.31 -23.26 -10.36
C PHE A 184 0.21 -23.15 -11.39
N VAL A 185 -0.86 -23.92 -11.23
CA VAL A 185 -2.07 -23.88 -12.06
C VAL A 185 -3.17 -23.13 -11.28
N PHE A 186 -3.85 -22.21 -11.92
CA PHE A 186 -4.82 -21.35 -11.29
C PHE A 186 -6.25 -21.89 -11.41
N LYS A 187 -7.12 -21.56 -10.46
CA LYS A 187 -8.55 -21.93 -10.49
C LYS A 187 -9.29 -21.22 -11.61
N ARG A 188 -8.86 -20.01 -11.95
CA ARG A 188 -9.41 -19.18 -13.02
C ARG A 188 -8.27 -18.52 -13.78
N ALA A 189 -8.45 -18.39 -15.08
CA ALA A 189 -7.55 -17.62 -15.94
C ALA A 189 -7.77 -16.11 -15.75
N GLY A 190 -6.85 -15.29 -16.26
CA GLY A 190 -7.02 -13.84 -16.38
C GLY A 190 -6.60 -13.00 -15.18
N ASN A 191 -6.03 -13.59 -14.12
CA ASN A 191 -5.51 -12.80 -12.98
C ASN A 191 -3.99 -12.56 -13.09
N PRO A 192 -3.53 -11.44 -13.67
CA PRO A 192 -2.11 -11.18 -13.83
C PRO A 192 -1.39 -10.88 -12.50
N LEU A 193 -2.11 -10.42 -11.47
CA LEU A 193 -1.54 -10.11 -10.18
C LEU A 193 -1.10 -11.36 -9.41
N LEU A 194 -1.74 -12.51 -9.66
CA LEU A 194 -1.41 -13.75 -8.95
C LEU A 194 0.02 -14.23 -9.25
N ILE A 195 0.52 -14.02 -10.47
CA ILE A 195 1.90 -14.34 -10.85
C ILE A 195 2.90 -13.49 -10.03
N LEU A 196 2.64 -12.18 -9.89
CA LEU A 196 3.46 -11.32 -9.05
C LEU A 196 3.45 -11.78 -7.58
N ARG A 197 2.26 -12.10 -7.04
CA ARG A 197 2.11 -12.58 -5.66
C ARG A 197 2.84 -13.89 -5.37
N LEU A 198 2.86 -14.79 -6.34
CA LEU A 198 3.66 -16.02 -6.25
C LEU A 198 5.15 -15.72 -6.35
N GLY A 199 5.55 -14.79 -7.22
CA GLY A 199 6.93 -14.34 -7.35
C GLY A 199 7.51 -13.74 -6.07
N GLU A 200 6.68 -13.01 -5.32
CA GLU A 200 7.05 -12.36 -4.04
C GLU A 200 6.99 -13.28 -2.82
N MET A 201 6.50 -14.50 -2.98
CA MET A 201 6.40 -15.44 -1.87
C MET A 201 7.80 -15.85 -1.37
N PRO A 202 8.10 -15.70 -0.05
CA PRO A 202 9.39 -16.12 0.50
C PRO A 202 9.58 -17.63 0.38
N VAL A 203 10.78 -18.05 0.00
CA VAL A 203 11.12 -19.46 -0.10
C VAL A 203 11.77 -19.93 1.20
N LEU A 204 11.06 -20.80 1.92
CA LEU A 204 11.42 -21.30 3.23
C LEU A 204 12.20 -22.63 3.13
N PRO A 205 13.24 -22.84 3.95
CA PRO A 205 13.98 -24.11 3.98
C PRO A 205 13.14 -25.24 4.57
N LYS A 206 12.69 -26.16 3.71
CA LYS A 206 11.89 -27.33 4.11
C LYS A 206 12.60 -28.16 5.19
N HIS A 207 13.89 -28.43 5.03
CA HIS A 207 14.69 -29.25 5.97
C HIS A 207 14.79 -28.62 7.37
N TYR A 208 14.73 -27.30 7.49
CA TYR A 208 14.74 -26.57 8.75
C TYR A 208 13.36 -26.58 9.40
N TRP A 209 12.32 -26.16 8.64
CA TRP A 209 10.97 -25.98 9.19
C TRP A 209 10.20 -27.28 9.40
N ALA A 210 10.50 -28.34 8.65
CA ALA A 210 9.82 -29.64 8.82
C ALA A 210 10.03 -30.26 10.22
N LYS A 211 11.02 -29.79 10.97
CA LYS A 211 11.37 -30.28 12.33
C LYS A 211 10.97 -29.29 13.43
N ARG A 212 10.25 -28.22 13.09
CA ARG A 212 9.88 -27.13 14.01
C ARG A 212 8.40 -26.79 13.89
N ASP A 213 7.80 -26.30 14.98
CA ASP A 213 6.47 -25.70 14.92
C ASP A 213 6.55 -24.32 14.26
N PHE A 214 6.06 -24.22 13.03
CA PHE A 214 6.08 -22.98 12.26
C PHE A 214 5.32 -21.83 12.94
N LYS A 215 4.34 -22.14 13.78
CA LYS A 215 3.52 -21.13 14.51
C LYS A 215 4.09 -20.76 15.87
N ALA A 216 5.12 -21.41 16.33
CA ALA A 216 5.71 -21.06 17.62
C ALA A 216 6.40 -19.69 17.57
N THR A 217 6.20 -18.89 18.61
CA THR A 217 7.02 -17.71 18.85
C THR A 217 8.43 -18.14 19.24
N THR A 218 9.45 -17.52 18.65
CA THR A 218 10.85 -17.89 18.89
C THR A 218 11.77 -16.68 18.77
N PHE A 219 12.84 -16.69 19.58
CA PHE A 219 13.99 -15.80 19.43
C PHE A 219 15.18 -16.50 18.75
N GLU A 220 15.04 -17.76 18.33
CA GLU A 220 16.02 -18.42 17.49
C GLU A 220 16.01 -17.77 16.09
N PRO A 221 17.16 -17.26 15.60
CA PRO A 221 17.25 -16.71 14.25
C PRO A 221 16.88 -17.77 13.20
N PRO A 222 15.91 -17.49 12.32
CA PRO A 222 15.54 -18.46 11.30
C PRO A 222 16.65 -18.64 10.27
N LEU A 223 16.76 -19.86 9.74
CA LEU A 223 17.64 -20.15 8.62
C LEU A 223 17.13 -19.41 7.37
N GLY A 224 17.99 -18.57 6.79
CA GLY A 224 17.68 -17.75 5.64
C GLY A 224 18.44 -18.15 4.38
N SER A 225 18.20 -17.41 3.30
CA SER A 225 18.89 -17.51 2.00
C SER A 225 19.41 -16.17 1.50
N GLY A 226 19.05 -15.09 2.18
CA GLY A 226 19.23 -13.71 1.75
C GLY A 226 20.60 -13.10 2.05
N PRO A 227 20.78 -11.82 1.73
CA PRO A 227 22.05 -11.10 1.87
C PRO A 227 22.45 -10.85 3.33
N TYR A 228 21.54 -10.97 4.28
CA TYR A 228 21.80 -10.79 5.71
C TYR A 228 21.33 -11.97 6.54
N ARG A 229 21.97 -12.15 7.71
CA ARG A 229 21.56 -13.07 8.76
C ARG A 229 21.52 -12.37 10.11
N ILE A 230 20.67 -12.78 11.00
CA ILE A 230 20.62 -12.29 12.38
C ILE A 230 21.77 -12.89 13.15
N THR A 231 22.58 -12.06 13.82
CA THR A 231 23.76 -12.49 14.61
C THR A 231 23.66 -12.13 16.09
N GLU A 232 22.81 -11.16 16.46
CA GLU A 232 22.58 -10.79 17.84
C GLU A 232 21.10 -10.48 18.06
N VAL A 233 20.53 -11.02 19.14
CA VAL A 233 19.14 -10.83 19.54
C VAL A 233 19.11 -10.46 21.02
N GLN A 234 18.60 -9.28 21.32
CA GLN A 234 18.18 -8.90 22.66
C GLN A 234 16.66 -8.74 22.63
N PRO A 235 15.90 -9.69 23.20
CA PRO A 235 14.45 -9.74 23.08
C PRO A 235 13.76 -8.42 23.37
N GLY A 236 12.93 -7.97 22.42
CA GLY A 236 12.16 -6.73 22.50
C GLY A 236 12.97 -5.43 22.50
N ARG A 237 14.30 -5.49 22.42
CA ARG A 237 15.18 -4.31 22.55
C ARG A 237 16.09 -4.10 21.35
N ARG A 238 16.82 -5.13 20.90
CA ARG A 238 17.84 -4.96 19.86
C ARG A 238 17.92 -6.15 18.94
N LEU A 239 18.17 -5.87 17.65
CA LEU A 239 18.50 -6.86 16.63
C LEU A 239 19.70 -6.40 15.82
N VAL A 240 20.59 -7.34 15.52
CA VAL A 240 21.74 -7.10 14.67
C VAL A 240 21.74 -8.09 13.50
N PHE A 241 21.90 -7.52 12.33
CA PHE A 241 22.05 -8.27 11.06
C PHE A 241 23.46 -8.08 10.54
N GLU A 242 24.08 -9.17 10.08
CA GLU A 242 25.37 -9.12 9.38
C GLU A 242 25.22 -9.62 7.96
N ARG A 243 25.91 -8.94 7.04
CA ARG A 243 25.93 -9.32 5.64
C ARG A 243 26.64 -10.66 5.47
N VAL A 244 26.04 -11.55 4.70
CA VAL A 244 26.58 -12.86 4.34
C VAL A 244 27.66 -12.67 3.25
N ASN A 245 28.92 -12.97 3.55
CA ASN A 245 30.04 -12.70 2.64
C ASN A 245 29.97 -13.54 1.36
N ASN A 246 29.54 -14.79 1.49
CA ASN A 246 29.38 -15.74 0.38
C ASN A 246 27.93 -15.85 -0.10
N TYR A 247 27.16 -14.78 0.04
CA TYR A 247 25.79 -14.73 -0.45
C TYR A 247 25.73 -15.10 -1.95
N TRP A 248 24.94 -16.10 -2.27
CA TRP A 248 24.87 -16.71 -3.59
C TRP A 248 24.41 -15.72 -4.69
N GLY A 249 23.49 -14.80 -4.33
CA GLY A 249 22.88 -13.86 -5.26
C GLY A 249 23.58 -12.50 -5.40
N LYS A 250 24.77 -12.31 -4.80
CA LYS A 250 25.46 -11.00 -4.71
C LYS A 250 25.76 -10.35 -6.06
N ASP A 251 26.01 -11.15 -7.09
CA ASP A 251 26.42 -10.67 -8.43
C ASP A 251 25.25 -10.61 -9.43
N LEU A 252 24.02 -11.00 -9.01
CA LEU A 252 22.84 -10.91 -9.84
C LEU A 252 22.52 -9.44 -10.13
N ALA A 253 22.03 -9.15 -11.35
CA ALA A 253 21.65 -7.81 -11.77
C ALA A 253 20.69 -7.11 -10.81
N VAL A 254 19.74 -7.85 -10.25
CA VAL A 254 18.75 -7.36 -9.27
C VAL A 254 19.35 -6.97 -7.92
N ASN A 255 20.56 -7.45 -7.59
CA ASN A 255 21.22 -7.25 -6.29
C ASN A 255 22.49 -6.37 -6.40
N ARG A 256 23.05 -6.23 -7.60
CA ARG A 256 24.26 -5.44 -7.79
C ARG A 256 24.04 -4.01 -7.37
N GLY A 257 24.94 -3.48 -6.53
CA GLY A 257 24.83 -2.12 -5.95
C GLY A 257 23.95 -2.02 -4.70
N LYS A 258 23.31 -3.11 -4.28
CA LYS A 258 22.52 -3.18 -3.03
C LYS A 258 23.28 -3.87 -1.89
N TYR A 259 22.72 -3.83 -0.67
CA TYR A 259 23.22 -4.50 0.53
C TYR A 259 24.67 -4.11 0.87
N ASN A 260 24.93 -2.79 0.91
CA ASN A 260 26.28 -2.26 1.01
C ASN A 260 26.83 -2.26 2.43
N PHE A 261 25.98 -2.20 3.46
CA PHE A 261 26.43 -2.21 4.86
C PHE A 261 26.92 -3.61 5.27
N LYS A 262 28.02 -3.66 6.04
CA LYS A 262 28.47 -4.91 6.65
C LYS A 262 27.54 -5.34 7.78
N ARG A 263 27.00 -4.37 8.52
CA ARG A 263 26.17 -4.59 9.70
C ARG A 263 25.00 -3.62 9.70
N VAL A 264 23.82 -4.10 10.11
CA VAL A 264 22.62 -3.29 10.34
C VAL A 264 22.13 -3.58 11.75
N GLU A 265 22.00 -2.54 12.56
CA GLU A 265 21.61 -2.62 13.96
C GLU A 265 20.30 -1.88 14.18
N TYR A 266 19.35 -2.53 14.85
CA TYR A 266 18.09 -1.92 15.26
C TYR A 266 18.00 -1.83 16.76
N GLU A 267 17.72 -0.62 17.28
CA GLU A 267 17.29 -0.38 18.65
C GLU A 267 15.78 -0.09 18.66
N PHE A 268 15.06 -0.71 19.61
CA PHE A 268 13.62 -0.57 19.74
C PHE A 268 13.26 0.43 20.81
N TYR A 269 12.47 1.43 20.46
CA TYR A 269 12.00 2.50 21.35
C TYR A 269 10.49 2.41 21.53
N ARG A 270 10.01 2.61 22.75
CA ARG A 270 8.58 2.60 23.07
C ARG A 270 7.95 3.99 23.04
N ASP A 271 8.78 5.03 23.13
CA ASP A 271 8.35 6.43 23.17
C ASP A 271 9.04 7.23 22.06
N ALA A 272 8.26 8.02 21.32
CA ALA A 272 8.75 8.80 20.18
C ALA A 272 9.63 9.98 20.61
N THR A 273 9.40 10.55 21.80
CA THR A 273 10.20 11.65 22.32
C THR A 273 11.58 11.13 22.73
N VAL A 274 11.63 9.98 23.41
CA VAL A 274 12.89 9.31 23.78
C VAL A 274 13.68 8.94 22.52
N ALA A 275 13.03 8.38 21.51
CA ALA A 275 13.67 8.05 20.24
C ALA A 275 14.22 9.29 19.53
N PHE A 276 13.50 10.40 19.56
CA PHE A 276 13.98 11.64 18.95
C PHE A 276 15.19 12.24 19.69
N GLU A 277 15.22 12.19 21.01
CA GLU A 277 16.38 12.61 21.81
C GLU A 277 17.59 11.68 21.56
N ALA A 278 17.38 10.36 21.47
CA ALA A 278 18.42 9.40 21.10
C ALA A 278 19.00 9.68 19.69
N PHE A 279 18.17 10.06 18.73
CA PHE A 279 18.64 10.50 17.41
C PHE A 279 19.52 11.75 17.50
N LYS A 280 19.12 12.76 18.29
CA LYS A 280 19.93 13.96 18.51
C LYS A 280 21.28 13.61 19.13
N ALA A 281 21.28 12.69 20.10
CA ALA A 281 22.50 12.19 20.77
C ALA A 281 23.40 11.36 19.84
N GLY A 282 22.89 10.87 18.70
CA GLY A 282 23.66 10.09 17.73
C GLY A 282 23.67 8.59 17.98
N GLU A 283 22.70 8.09 18.72
CA GLU A 283 22.56 6.66 19.00
C GLU A 283 22.26 5.87 17.73
N PHE A 284 21.54 6.46 16.77
CA PHE A 284 21.28 5.88 15.46
C PHE A 284 21.35 6.91 14.31
N ASP A 285 21.32 6.45 13.09
CA ASP A 285 21.77 7.21 11.93
C ASP A 285 20.64 7.80 11.08
N ILE A 286 19.45 7.18 11.07
CA ILE A 286 18.33 7.54 10.21
C ILE A 286 17.05 7.63 11.05
N TYR A 287 16.30 8.72 10.86
CA TYR A 287 15.01 8.96 11.49
C TYR A 287 13.97 9.36 10.43
N ILE A 288 12.91 8.56 10.31
CA ILE A 288 11.73 8.92 9.51
C ILE A 288 10.77 9.68 10.42
N GLU A 289 10.54 10.96 10.15
CA GLU A 289 9.73 11.82 11.00
C GLU A 289 8.26 11.83 10.59
N HIS A 290 7.40 11.32 11.45
CA HIS A 290 5.96 11.29 11.24
C HIS A 290 5.23 12.47 11.89
N GLN A 291 5.87 13.17 12.83
CA GLN A 291 5.26 14.27 13.57
C GLN A 291 5.52 15.61 12.88
N ALA A 292 4.46 16.25 12.39
CA ALA A 292 4.55 17.56 11.74
C ALA A 292 5.20 18.63 12.63
N LYS A 293 4.86 18.66 13.92
CA LYS A 293 5.43 19.60 14.90
C LYS A 293 6.94 19.44 15.06
N ASN A 294 7.44 18.19 15.18
CA ASN A 294 8.88 17.93 15.29
C ASN A 294 9.58 18.30 13.98
N TRP A 295 8.97 17.94 12.82
CA TRP A 295 9.53 18.30 11.53
C TRP A 295 9.69 19.81 11.36
N ALA A 296 8.71 20.59 11.79
CA ALA A 296 8.76 22.05 11.70
C ALA A 296 9.81 22.66 12.63
N ASN A 297 9.86 22.24 13.90
CA ASN A 297 10.54 22.97 14.97
C ASN A 297 11.66 22.17 15.69
N GLY A 298 11.68 20.83 15.59
CA GLY A 298 12.57 19.97 16.38
C GLY A 298 14.00 19.86 15.82
N TYR A 299 14.21 20.15 14.54
CA TYR A 299 15.50 19.94 13.87
C TYR A 299 16.39 21.17 13.87
N ASN A 300 16.51 21.81 15.03
CA ASN A 300 17.40 22.97 15.25
C ASN A 300 18.46 22.65 16.32
N PHE A 301 19.04 21.46 16.30
CA PHE A 301 20.12 21.06 17.23
C PHE A 301 21.50 21.16 16.57
N PRO A 302 22.59 21.15 17.38
CA PRO A 302 23.94 21.46 16.89
C PRO A 302 24.39 20.64 15.68
N ALA A 303 24.09 19.33 15.63
CA ALA A 303 24.52 18.47 14.52
C ALA A 303 23.84 18.84 13.18
N VAL A 304 22.60 19.34 13.21
CA VAL A 304 21.92 19.88 12.00
C VAL A 304 22.59 21.17 11.55
N ARG A 305 22.86 22.10 12.50
CA ARG A 305 23.54 23.37 12.17
C ARG A 305 24.95 23.20 11.62
N ARG A 306 25.65 22.14 12.05
CA ARG A 306 26.99 21.81 11.50
C ARG A 306 26.94 20.97 10.22
N GLY A 307 25.76 20.65 9.70
CA GLY A 307 25.63 19.80 8.50
C GLY A 307 25.98 18.32 8.72
N GLU A 308 26.14 17.89 9.97
CA GLU A 308 26.39 16.48 10.33
C GLU A 308 25.11 15.62 10.21
N VAL A 309 23.95 16.27 10.30
CA VAL A 309 22.64 15.67 10.05
C VAL A 309 21.98 16.43 8.91
N ILE A 310 21.55 15.70 7.91
CA ILE A 310 20.77 16.21 6.77
C ILE A 310 19.30 16.04 7.08
N LYS A 311 18.53 17.11 6.94
CA LYS A 311 17.07 17.12 6.98
C LYS A 311 16.55 17.20 5.55
N ALA A 312 15.89 16.14 5.06
CA ALA A 312 15.46 16.05 3.68
C ALA A 312 13.97 15.70 3.55
N GLN A 313 13.31 16.35 2.59
CA GLN A 313 12.00 15.92 2.10
C GLN A 313 12.22 15.24 0.75
N ILE A 314 11.96 13.95 0.67
CA ILE A 314 12.22 13.14 -0.51
C ILE A 314 10.86 12.81 -1.16
N PRO A 315 10.53 13.42 -2.31
CA PRO A 315 9.29 13.13 -3.02
C PRO A 315 9.20 11.65 -3.41
N HIS A 316 7.99 11.09 -3.38
CA HIS A 316 7.72 9.73 -3.84
C HIS A 316 6.40 9.66 -4.61
N LYS A 317 6.23 8.57 -5.41
CA LYS A 317 4.99 8.23 -6.11
C LYS A 317 4.28 7.03 -5.50
N ILE A 318 4.59 6.70 -4.26
CA ILE A 318 3.90 5.64 -3.52
C ILE A 318 2.48 6.12 -3.25
N PRO A 319 1.43 5.40 -3.66
CA PRO A 319 0.06 5.75 -3.32
C PRO A 319 -0.07 5.91 -1.81
N THR A 320 -0.56 7.05 -1.37
CA THR A 320 -0.83 7.25 0.05
C THR A 320 -2.19 6.62 0.39
N GLN A 321 -2.36 6.28 1.65
CA GLN A 321 -3.62 5.74 2.12
C GLN A 321 -4.74 6.78 1.96
N THR A 322 -5.94 6.33 1.61
CA THR A 322 -7.12 7.18 1.55
C THR A 322 -7.63 7.42 2.96
N GLN A 323 -7.37 8.60 3.51
CA GLN A 323 -7.85 8.98 4.83
C GLN A 323 -8.98 10.00 4.71
N GLY A 324 -10.06 9.78 5.45
CA GLY A 324 -11.19 10.70 5.45
C GLY A 324 -12.22 10.41 6.53
N LEU A 325 -13.19 11.31 6.64
CA LEU A 325 -14.38 11.13 7.44
C LEU A 325 -15.43 10.44 6.58
N PHE A 326 -15.67 9.16 6.82
CA PHE A 326 -16.67 8.37 6.09
C PHE A 326 -18.03 8.49 6.75
N MET A 327 -19.02 8.88 5.95
CA MET A 327 -20.42 9.02 6.37
C MET A 327 -21.20 7.76 6.06
N ASN A 328 -21.95 7.25 7.04
CA ASN A 328 -22.74 6.04 6.88
C ASN A 328 -24.06 6.34 6.15
N SER A 329 -24.09 6.19 4.83
CA SER A 329 -25.28 6.46 4.00
C SER A 329 -26.47 5.52 4.27
N ARG A 330 -26.31 4.48 5.11
CA ARG A 330 -27.42 3.65 5.61
C ARG A 330 -28.31 4.41 6.59
N ARG A 331 -27.77 5.47 7.23
CA ARG A 331 -28.53 6.36 8.08
C ARG A 331 -29.30 7.37 7.24
N ALA A 332 -30.59 7.55 7.48
CA ALA A 332 -31.46 8.44 6.69
C ALA A 332 -30.91 9.86 6.55
N ALA A 333 -30.30 10.40 7.60
CA ALA A 333 -29.70 11.75 7.58
C ALA A 333 -28.57 11.89 6.56
N PHE A 334 -27.84 10.79 6.23
CA PHE A 334 -26.70 10.81 5.30
C PHE A 334 -27.01 10.14 3.95
N SER A 335 -28.25 9.78 3.67
CA SER A 335 -28.64 9.17 2.40
C SER A 335 -28.56 10.16 1.22
N ASP A 336 -28.88 11.43 1.46
CA ASP A 336 -28.84 12.50 0.46
C ASP A 336 -27.40 13.02 0.23
N PRO A 337 -26.86 12.99 -1.00
CA PRO A 337 -25.52 13.51 -1.29
C PRO A 337 -25.36 15.01 -0.99
N ARG A 338 -26.43 15.81 -1.04
CA ARG A 338 -26.38 17.24 -0.69
C ARG A 338 -26.06 17.44 0.79
N VAL A 339 -26.59 16.59 1.66
CA VAL A 339 -26.25 16.61 3.10
C VAL A 339 -24.78 16.25 3.29
N ARG A 340 -24.28 15.22 2.60
CA ARG A 340 -22.87 14.81 2.68
C ARG A 340 -21.93 15.91 2.17
N GLN A 341 -22.30 16.57 1.07
CA GLN A 341 -21.57 17.72 0.54
C GLN A 341 -21.55 18.87 1.55
N ALA A 342 -22.70 19.22 2.14
CA ALA A 342 -22.81 20.29 3.13
C ALA A 342 -21.92 20.04 4.35
N LEU A 343 -21.88 18.81 4.86
CA LEU A 343 -20.99 18.42 5.95
C LEU A 343 -19.51 18.58 5.56
N GLY A 344 -19.15 18.27 4.31
CA GLY A 344 -17.79 18.45 3.78
C GLY A 344 -17.32 19.90 3.75
N LEU A 345 -18.23 20.85 3.50
CA LEU A 345 -17.94 22.30 3.50
C LEU A 345 -17.54 22.84 4.88
N MET A 346 -17.93 22.14 5.96
CA MET A 346 -17.67 22.57 7.33
C MET A 346 -16.27 22.24 7.82
N LEU A 347 -15.48 21.43 7.07
CA LEU A 347 -14.09 21.13 7.42
C LEU A 347 -13.17 22.23 6.88
N ASP A 348 -12.66 23.09 7.75
CA ASP A 348 -11.59 24.05 7.42
C ASP A 348 -10.21 23.36 7.51
N PHE A 349 -9.80 22.78 6.39
CA PHE A 349 -8.50 22.13 6.30
C PHE A 349 -7.36 23.16 6.38
N GLU A 350 -7.49 24.29 5.74
CA GLU A 350 -6.46 25.33 5.68
C GLU A 350 -6.11 25.84 7.07
N TRP A 351 -7.11 26.07 7.92
CA TRP A 351 -6.89 26.40 9.33
C TRP A 351 -6.24 25.23 10.08
N THR A 352 -6.79 24.03 9.94
CA THR A 352 -6.29 22.83 10.62
C THR A 352 -4.82 22.58 10.25
N ASN A 353 -4.47 22.67 8.96
CA ASN A 353 -3.13 22.45 8.46
C ASN A 353 -2.14 23.50 9.02
N ARG A 354 -2.53 24.76 9.01
CA ARG A 354 -1.69 25.84 9.54
C ARG A 354 -1.56 25.78 11.06
N ALA A 355 -2.67 25.69 11.78
CA ALA A 355 -2.71 25.82 13.23
C ALA A 355 -2.20 24.54 13.96
N LEU A 356 -2.54 23.36 13.45
CA LEU A 356 -2.24 22.11 14.13
C LEU A 356 -1.08 21.33 13.50
N PHE A 357 -0.78 21.54 12.21
CA PHE A 357 0.19 20.75 11.46
C PHE A 357 1.33 21.56 10.84
N SER A 358 1.44 22.85 11.18
CA SER A 358 2.52 23.72 10.68
C SER A 358 2.61 23.73 9.14
N SER A 359 1.46 23.71 8.46
CA SER A 359 1.31 23.66 6.99
C SER A 359 1.99 22.45 6.34
N ALA A 360 2.06 21.34 7.05
CA ALA A 360 2.90 20.20 6.67
C ALA A 360 2.24 19.23 5.70
N TYR A 361 0.94 19.28 5.50
CA TYR A 361 0.18 18.32 4.69
C TYR A 361 -0.44 18.95 3.46
N ARG A 362 -0.75 18.08 2.47
CA ARG A 362 -1.60 18.43 1.33
C ARG A 362 -3.01 17.94 1.56
N ARG A 363 -4.01 18.72 1.11
CA ARG A 363 -5.42 18.27 1.08
C ARG A 363 -5.57 17.12 0.12
N SER A 364 -6.21 16.04 0.56
CA SER A 364 -6.64 14.99 -0.34
C SER A 364 -7.85 15.43 -1.16
N THR A 365 -7.86 15.08 -2.44
CA THR A 365 -8.95 15.41 -3.39
C THR A 365 -9.53 14.15 -4.04
N SER A 366 -9.08 12.96 -3.62
CA SER A 366 -9.27 11.70 -4.33
C SER A 366 -9.31 10.54 -3.35
N TYR A 367 -9.91 9.43 -3.77
CA TYR A 367 -9.79 8.13 -3.11
C TYR A 367 -8.45 7.44 -3.41
N TYR A 368 -7.64 7.99 -4.33
CA TYR A 368 -6.32 7.47 -4.72
C TYR A 368 -5.23 8.54 -4.61
N PRO A 369 -5.03 9.17 -3.44
CA PRO A 369 -4.11 10.29 -3.32
C PRO A 369 -2.68 9.87 -3.64
N ASN A 370 -1.91 10.80 -4.23
CA ASN A 370 -0.53 10.62 -4.66
C ASN A 370 -0.32 9.47 -5.67
N SER A 371 -1.24 9.28 -6.61
CA SER A 371 -1.13 8.22 -7.61
C SER A 371 -1.66 8.64 -8.98
N ASP A 372 -1.33 7.85 -10.01
CA ASP A 372 -1.83 8.03 -11.38
C ASP A 372 -3.36 7.77 -11.48
N PHE A 373 -3.95 7.18 -10.45
CA PHE A 373 -5.37 6.85 -10.37
C PHE A 373 -6.26 8.00 -9.90
N THR A 374 -5.66 9.09 -9.43
CA THR A 374 -6.39 10.31 -9.05
C THR A 374 -7.10 10.90 -10.27
N ALA A 375 -8.42 11.07 -10.20
CA ALA A 375 -9.19 11.80 -11.20
C ALA A 375 -8.88 13.31 -11.12
N SER A 376 -8.67 13.96 -12.26
CA SER A 376 -8.39 15.39 -12.35
C SER A 376 -9.09 16.01 -13.56
N GLY A 377 -9.35 17.32 -13.53
CA GLY A 377 -10.03 18.02 -14.62
C GLY A 377 -11.38 17.41 -14.96
N LEU A 378 -11.76 17.44 -16.23
CA LEU A 378 -12.94 16.76 -16.77
C LEU A 378 -12.58 15.34 -17.22
N PRO A 379 -13.55 14.39 -17.28
CA PRO A 379 -13.30 13.06 -17.81
C PRO A 379 -12.97 13.13 -19.30
N THR A 380 -11.91 12.43 -19.74
CA THR A 380 -11.44 12.40 -21.12
C THR A 380 -11.05 10.98 -21.55
N GLY A 381 -10.91 10.75 -22.86
CA GLY A 381 -10.43 9.50 -23.42
C GLY A 381 -11.20 8.27 -22.93
N LYS A 382 -10.47 7.24 -22.48
CA LYS A 382 -11.07 5.98 -21.97
C LYS A 382 -11.94 6.21 -20.74
N GLU A 383 -11.57 7.13 -19.83
CA GLU A 383 -12.37 7.47 -18.66
C GLU A 383 -13.77 7.99 -19.08
N TRP A 384 -13.83 8.91 -20.05
CA TRP A 384 -15.07 9.38 -20.63
C TRP A 384 -15.92 8.26 -21.22
N LEU A 385 -15.30 7.34 -21.97
CA LEU A 385 -16.01 6.23 -22.58
C LEU A 385 -16.65 5.30 -21.55
N LEU A 386 -16.02 5.12 -20.39
CA LEU A 386 -16.58 4.33 -19.29
C LEU A 386 -17.75 5.03 -18.58
N LEU A 387 -17.74 6.35 -18.48
CA LEU A 387 -18.77 7.12 -17.78
C LEU A 387 -19.96 7.49 -18.67
N LYS A 388 -19.74 7.68 -19.99
CA LYS A 388 -20.76 8.11 -20.94
C LYS A 388 -22.06 7.29 -20.90
N PRO A 389 -22.05 5.95 -20.81
CA PRO A 389 -23.27 5.14 -20.75
C PRO A 389 -24.15 5.41 -19.53
N PHE A 390 -23.60 6.01 -18.48
CA PHE A 390 -24.27 6.28 -17.21
C PHE A 390 -24.61 7.75 -17.00
N ARG A 391 -24.57 8.57 -18.07
CA ARG A 391 -24.75 10.03 -17.97
C ARG A 391 -26.02 10.41 -17.24
N ASP A 392 -27.13 9.73 -17.53
CA ASP A 392 -28.44 10.00 -16.94
C ASP A 392 -28.57 9.53 -15.47
N GLN A 393 -27.63 8.74 -14.99
CA GLN A 393 -27.58 8.22 -13.62
C GLN A 393 -26.57 8.98 -12.74
N LEU A 394 -25.72 9.79 -13.34
CA LEU A 394 -24.65 10.53 -12.68
C LEU A 394 -24.98 12.03 -12.64
N PRO A 395 -24.46 12.79 -11.66
CA PRO A 395 -24.65 14.23 -11.62
C PRO A 395 -24.08 14.92 -12.87
N ASP A 396 -24.81 15.83 -13.49
CA ASP A 396 -24.34 16.61 -14.67
C ASP A 396 -23.01 17.30 -14.43
N LYS A 397 -22.79 17.80 -13.22
CA LYS A 397 -21.55 18.46 -12.79
C LYS A 397 -20.32 17.57 -12.92
N LEU A 398 -20.45 16.27 -12.81
CA LEU A 398 -19.35 15.30 -13.01
C LEU A 398 -18.74 15.44 -14.43
N PHE A 399 -19.56 15.85 -15.42
CA PHE A 399 -19.14 15.98 -16.81
C PHE A 399 -18.79 17.41 -17.22
N THR A 400 -19.21 18.41 -16.43
CA THR A 400 -19.12 19.82 -16.81
C THR A 400 -18.21 20.65 -15.91
N GLU A 401 -17.92 20.15 -14.69
CA GLU A 401 -17.09 20.84 -13.70
C GLU A 401 -15.99 19.90 -13.18
N PRO A 402 -14.74 20.37 -13.00
CA PRO A 402 -13.73 19.60 -12.25
C PRO A 402 -14.19 19.41 -10.81
N TYR A 403 -14.06 18.18 -10.27
CA TYR A 403 -14.30 17.97 -8.85
C TYR A 403 -13.29 18.74 -8.00
N GLN A 404 -13.79 19.47 -7.02
CA GLN A 404 -12.97 20.22 -6.08
C GLN A 404 -13.50 20.01 -4.65
N VAL A 405 -12.58 19.77 -3.74
CA VAL A 405 -12.88 19.86 -2.30
C VAL A 405 -13.02 21.33 -1.91
N SER A 406 -13.73 21.60 -0.82
CA SER A 406 -13.86 22.97 -0.32
C SER A 406 -12.49 23.56 0.05
N HIS A 407 -12.22 24.76 -0.42
CA HIS A 407 -11.14 25.60 0.03
C HIS A 407 -11.68 26.73 0.89
N THR A 408 -10.97 27.03 1.97
CA THR A 408 -11.32 28.12 2.87
C THR A 408 -10.19 29.14 2.93
N ASP A 409 -10.44 30.28 3.58
CA ASP A 409 -9.39 31.26 3.88
C ASP A 409 -8.53 30.89 5.09
N GLY A 410 -8.86 29.76 5.73
CA GLY A 410 -8.19 29.27 6.92
C GLY A 410 -8.49 30.11 8.18
N SER A 411 -9.59 30.83 8.21
CA SER A 411 -10.02 31.61 9.39
C SER A 411 -10.58 30.76 10.53
N GLY A 412 -10.84 29.46 10.27
CA GLY A 412 -11.51 28.52 11.16
C GLY A 412 -13.00 28.43 10.90
N ILE A 413 -13.64 29.52 10.53
CA ILE A 413 -15.07 29.58 10.21
C ILE A 413 -15.28 30.38 8.91
N SER A 414 -15.45 29.64 7.81
CA SER A 414 -15.70 30.25 6.49
C SER A 414 -17.17 30.63 6.30
N ARG A 415 -17.48 31.90 6.34
CA ARG A 415 -18.86 32.42 6.10
C ARG A 415 -19.44 32.00 4.74
N PRO A 416 -18.68 31.99 3.62
CA PRO A 416 -19.18 31.47 2.35
C PRO A 416 -19.54 29.97 2.44
N ALA A 417 -18.68 29.15 3.06
CA ALA A 417 -18.94 27.72 3.25
C ALA A 417 -20.19 27.49 4.12
N LEU A 418 -20.37 28.26 5.20
CA LEU A 418 -21.57 28.21 6.04
C LEU A 418 -22.84 28.44 5.23
N ARG A 419 -22.88 29.53 4.44
CA ARG A 419 -24.05 29.86 3.61
C ARG A 419 -24.36 28.76 2.59
N GLN A 420 -23.32 28.24 1.93
CA GLN A 420 -23.48 27.18 0.96
C GLN A 420 -23.97 25.88 1.63
N ALA A 421 -23.44 25.53 2.80
CA ALA A 421 -23.87 24.34 3.55
C ALA A 421 -25.36 24.47 3.95
N LEU A 422 -25.79 25.61 4.49
CA LEU A 422 -27.18 25.83 4.84
C LEU A 422 -28.12 25.79 3.63
N ALA A 423 -27.69 26.30 2.46
CA ALA A 423 -28.45 26.18 1.23
C ALA A 423 -28.64 24.74 0.77
N LEU A 424 -27.58 23.91 0.86
CA LEU A 424 -27.65 22.48 0.53
C LEU A 424 -28.53 21.71 1.52
N PHE A 425 -28.43 21.99 2.82
CA PHE A 425 -29.31 21.42 3.84
C PHE A 425 -30.78 21.80 3.56
N ALA A 426 -31.07 23.06 3.21
CA ALA A 426 -32.43 23.48 2.88
C ALA A 426 -33.00 22.73 1.66
N GLN A 427 -32.19 22.53 0.61
CA GLN A 427 -32.56 21.73 -0.56
C GLN A 427 -32.82 20.27 -0.21
N ALA A 428 -32.13 19.75 0.82
CA ALA A 428 -32.32 18.39 1.33
C ALA A 428 -33.44 18.26 2.39
N GLY A 429 -34.21 19.35 2.64
CA GLY A 429 -35.35 19.35 3.56
C GLY A 429 -35.04 19.70 5.01
N TRP A 430 -33.80 20.12 5.30
CA TRP A 430 -33.39 20.57 6.63
C TRP A 430 -33.44 22.10 6.74
N LYS A 431 -33.97 22.61 7.84
CA LYS A 431 -34.12 24.08 8.04
C LYS A 431 -33.70 24.50 9.45
N LEU A 432 -33.18 25.70 9.58
CA LEU A 432 -32.93 26.27 10.90
C LEU A 432 -34.27 26.62 11.58
N ASN A 433 -34.44 26.14 12.81
CA ASN A 433 -35.48 26.52 13.75
C ASN A 433 -34.80 27.04 15.03
N GLY A 434 -34.74 28.35 15.17
CA GLY A 434 -33.87 28.99 16.15
C GLY A 434 -32.39 28.67 15.87
N GLN A 435 -31.75 28.10 16.85
CA GLN A 435 -30.31 27.68 16.74
C GLN A 435 -30.12 26.23 16.35
N ARG A 436 -31.16 25.50 15.95
CA ARG A 436 -31.09 24.09 15.62
C ARG A 436 -31.45 23.81 14.17
N LEU A 437 -30.67 23.00 13.51
CA LEU A 437 -30.99 22.46 12.19
C LEU A 437 -31.97 21.30 12.39
N VAL A 438 -33.18 21.38 11.81
CA VAL A 438 -34.24 20.39 12.00
C VAL A 438 -34.79 19.88 10.67
N ASP A 439 -35.32 18.67 10.65
CA ASP A 439 -36.06 18.11 9.52
C ASP A 439 -37.50 18.63 9.44
N SER A 440 -38.27 18.17 8.46
CA SER A 440 -39.66 18.52 8.26
C SER A 440 -40.60 18.19 9.44
N LYS A 441 -40.15 17.28 10.34
CA LYS A 441 -40.88 16.86 11.55
C LYS A 441 -40.39 17.59 12.80
N GLY A 442 -39.48 18.57 12.66
CA GLY A 442 -38.88 19.29 13.79
C GLY A 442 -37.82 18.49 14.58
N GLN A 443 -37.37 17.35 14.07
CA GLN A 443 -36.32 16.58 14.72
C GLN A 443 -34.95 17.22 14.46
N PRO A 444 -34.10 17.42 15.49
CA PRO A 444 -32.78 18.03 15.33
C PRO A 444 -31.82 17.11 14.59
N PHE A 445 -30.94 17.72 13.76
CA PHE A 445 -29.84 17.00 13.15
C PHE A 445 -28.79 16.64 14.21
N ARG A 446 -28.57 15.34 14.41
CA ARG A 446 -27.56 14.82 15.33
C ARG A 446 -26.51 14.03 14.56
N LEU A 447 -25.25 14.14 15.01
CA LEU A 447 -24.12 13.47 14.41
C LEU A 447 -23.18 12.98 15.51
N GLU A 448 -22.94 11.68 15.57
CA GLU A 448 -21.87 11.09 16.37
C GLU A 448 -20.66 10.78 15.46
N LEU A 449 -19.49 11.34 15.78
CA LEU A 449 -18.23 10.99 15.15
C LEU A 449 -17.49 10.02 16.05
N LEU A 450 -17.51 8.74 15.67
CA LEU A 450 -16.95 7.64 16.46
C LEU A 450 -15.43 7.54 16.25
N LEU A 451 -14.67 7.52 17.34
CA LEU A 451 -13.22 7.49 17.37
C LEU A 451 -12.68 6.33 18.22
N VAL A 452 -11.45 5.90 17.93
CA VAL A 452 -10.68 4.92 18.73
C VAL A 452 -9.39 5.53 19.29
N ASN A 453 -8.94 6.65 18.72
CA ASN A 453 -7.70 7.32 19.13
C ASN A 453 -8.04 8.70 19.72
N PRO A 454 -7.85 8.93 21.04
CA PRO A 454 -8.19 10.19 21.68
C PRO A 454 -7.38 11.38 21.16
N ASN A 455 -6.19 11.15 20.58
CA ASN A 455 -5.38 12.24 20.01
C ASN A 455 -6.07 12.93 18.81
N LEU A 456 -7.07 12.28 18.19
CA LEU A 456 -7.83 12.83 17.09
C LEU A 456 -8.91 13.83 17.55
N GLU A 457 -9.30 13.79 18.82
CA GLU A 457 -10.32 14.73 19.35
C GLU A 457 -9.86 16.18 19.17
N ARG A 458 -8.64 16.51 19.54
CA ARG A 458 -8.08 17.86 19.36
C ARG A 458 -8.08 18.32 17.89
N ILE A 459 -7.93 17.37 16.95
CA ILE A 459 -7.88 17.68 15.51
C ILE A 459 -9.29 17.90 14.96
N LEU A 460 -10.27 17.17 15.47
CA LEU A 460 -11.65 17.17 14.96
C LEU A 460 -12.58 18.10 15.74
N GLN A 461 -12.17 18.58 16.90
CA GLN A 461 -12.96 19.52 17.70
C GLN A 461 -13.34 20.79 16.94
N PRO A 462 -12.46 21.46 16.17
CA PRO A 462 -12.84 22.63 15.37
C PRO A 462 -13.89 22.30 14.29
N TYR A 463 -13.88 21.10 13.74
CA TYR A 463 -14.91 20.65 12.80
C TYR A 463 -16.28 20.53 13.51
N VAL A 464 -16.32 19.95 14.72
CA VAL A 464 -17.55 19.86 15.54
C VAL A 464 -18.08 21.25 15.89
N GLU A 465 -17.20 22.20 16.22
CA GLU A 465 -17.59 23.60 16.50
C GLU A 465 -18.18 24.28 15.26
N ASN A 466 -17.60 24.04 14.09
CA ASN A 466 -18.16 24.54 12.83
C ASN A 466 -19.55 23.94 12.55
N LEU A 467 -19.76 22.65 12.78
CA LEU A 467 -21.08 22.01 12.66
C LEU A 467 -22.09 22.60 13.65
N ALA A 468 -21.68 22.86 14.89
CA ALA A 468 -22.54 23.49 15.89
C ALA A 468 -22.98 24.91 15.46
N SER A 469 -22.12 25.67 14.75
CA SER A 469 -22.43 27.03 14.25
C SER A 469 -23.57 27.07 13.24
N ILE A 470 -23.90 25.95 12.61
CA ILE A 470 -25.06 25.80 11.70
C ILE A 470 -26.18 24.96 12.32
N GLY A 471 -26.18 24.79 13.64
CA GLY A 471 -27.27 24.18 14.39
C GLY A 471 -27.28 22.65 14.43
N ILE A 472 -26.17 21.99 14.08
CA ILE A 472 -25.99 20.52 14.17
C ILE A 472 -25.49 20.15 15.57
N ASP A 473 -26.19 19.21 16.26
CA ASP A 473 -25.73 18.60 17.51
C ASP A 473 -24.70 17.48 17.19
N ALA A 474 -23.45 17.90 16.96
CA ALA A 474 -22.34 17.00 16.63
C ALA A 474 -21.52 16.70 17.88
N ARG A 475 -21.10 15.44 18.05
CA ARG A 475 -20.32 14.96 19.21
C ARG A 475 -19.21 14.01 18.80
N LEU A 476 -18.05 14.17 19.42
CA LEU A 476 -16.96 13.19 19.37
C LEU A 476 -17.22 12.07 20.39
N ARG A 477 -17.10 10.83 19.97
CA ARG A 477 -17.26 9.65 20.85
C ARG A 477 -16.05 8.74 20.72
N THR A 478 -15.13 8.85 21.65
CA THR A 478 -13.97 7.94 21.73
C THR A 478 -14.34 6.72 22.56
N VAL A 479 -14.06 5.54 22.02
CA VAL A 479 -14.32 4.24 22.66
C VAL A 479 -13.07 3.37 22.60
N ASP A 480 -13.03 2.29 23.38
CA ASP A 480 -11.95 1.31 23.32
C ASP A 480 -11.94 0.52 21.99
N ARG A 481 -10.83 -0.19 21.71
CA ARG A 481 -10.65 -0.93 20.44
C ARG A 481 -11.69 -2.04 20.22
N ALA A 482 -12.11 -2.72 21.27
CA ALA A 482 -13.07 -3.83 21.15
C ALA A 482 -14.48 -3.30 20.81
N GLN A 483 -14.93 -2.27 21.53
CA GLN A 483 -16.18 -1.59 21.25
C GLN A 483 -16.17 -0.91 19.87
N TYR A 484 -15.06 -0.26 19.50
CA TYR A 484 -14.92 0.34 18.17
C TYR A 484 -15.07 -0.71 17.06
N LYS A 485 -14.36 -1.82 17.18
CA LYS A 485 -14.45 -2.94 16.21
C LYS A 485 -15.85 -3.51 16.12
N GLN A 486 -16.51 -3.74 17.24
CA GLN A 486 -17.88 -4.26 17.28
C GLN A 486 -18.86 -3.32 16.57
N ARG A 487 -18.79 -2.02 16.85
CA ARG A 487 -19.64 -1.01 16.20
C ARG A 487 -19.36 -0.89 14.71
N LEU A 488 -18.09 -0.95 14.28
CA LEU A 488 -17.73 -0.99 12.85
C LEU A 488 -18.34 -2.20 12.15
N ASP A 489 -18.23 -3.40 12.75
CA ASP A 489 -18.73 -4.64 12.14
C ASP A 489 -20.24 -4.65 11.97
N GLN A 490 -20.97 -3.92 12.83
CA GLN A 490 -22.41 -3.77 12.80
C GLN A 490 -22.88 -2.53 12.03
N PHE A 491 -21.95 -1.69 11.53
CA PHE A 491 -22.22 -0.37 10.94
C PHE A 491 -23.01 0.56 11.90
N ASP A 492 -22.77 0.42 13.20
CA ASP A 492 -23.40 1.24 14.23
C ASP A 492 -22.59 2.51 14.50
N PHE A 493 -22.62 3.43 13.55
CA PHE A 493 -22.00 4.76 13.60
C PHE A 493 -22.69 5.69 12.61
N ASP A 494 -22.54 7.00 12.82
CA ASP A 494 -22.95 8.02 11.87
C ASP A 494 -21.78 8.40 10.97
N MET A 495 -20.66 8.79 11.56
CA MET A 495 -19.43 9.15 10.88
C MET A 495 -18.21 8.54 11.59
N ILE A 496 -17.21 8.14 10.82
CA ILE A 496 -15.94 7.62 11.33
C ILE A 496 -14.76 8.26 10.60
N LEU A 497 -13.64 8.47 11.30
CA LEU A 497 -12.36 8.68 10.64
C LEU A 497 -11.74 7.34 10.31
N MET A 498 -11.54 7.08 9.02
CA MET A 498 -11.03 5.80 8.54
C MET A 498 -9.91 6.00 7.53
N THR A 499 -9.03 5.01 7.47
CA THR A 499 -7.94 4.94 6.49
C THR A 499 -8.10 3.65 5.69
N LEU A 500 -8.20 3.77 4.36
CA LEU A 500 -8.21 2.65 3.42
C LEU A 500 -6.83 2.52 2.78
N ASN A 501 -6.30 1.31 2.74
CA ASN A 501 -5.01 1.05 2.12
C ASN A 501 -5.13 1.14 0.60
N GLN A 502 -4.18 1.83 -0.02
CA GLN A 502 -4.04 1.90 -1.47
C GLN A 502 -2.76 1.22 -1.92
N THR A 503 -2.77 0.70 -3.14
CA THR A 503 -1.67 -0.06 -3.73
C THR A 503 -1.25 0.53 -5.08
N LEU A 504 -0.08 0.12 -5.56
CA LEU A 504 0.41 0.48 -6.90
C LEU A 504 -0.42 -0.16 -8.04
N SER A 505 -1.29 -1.10 -7.70
CA SER A 505 -2.22 -1.75 -8.64
C SER A 505 -3.54 -2.02 -7.89
N PRO A 506 -4.47 -1.05 -7.86
CA PRO A 506 -5.76 -1.23 -7.20
C PRO A 506 -6.53 -2.41 -7.83
N GLY A 507 -7.13 -3.23 -6.97
CA GLY A 507 -7.77 -4.47 -7.38
C GLY A 507 -8.92 -4.87 -6.44
N LEU A 508 -8.89 -6.12 -5.98
CA LEU A 508 -9.97 -6.73 -5.18
C LEU A 508 -10.27 -5.98 -3.87
N GLU A 509 -9.29 -5.26 -3.28
CA GLU A 509 -9.53 -4.44 -2.10
C GLU A 509 -10.53 -3.31 -2.36
N GLN A 510 -10.55 -2.74 -3.58
CA GLN A 510 -11.50 -1.70 -3.96
C GLN A 510 -12.92 -2.28 -3.99
N TRP A 511 -13.07 -3.51 -4.49
CA TRP A 511 -14.33 -4.23 -4.46
C TRP A 511 -14.83 -4.44 -3.03
N LEU A 512 -13.94 -4.82 -2.10
CA LEU A 512 -14.28 -4.95 -0.69
C LEU A 512 -14.68 -3.63 -0.03
N TYR A 513 -14.16 -2.50 -0.52
CA TYR A 513 -14.46 -1.18 0.04
C TYR A 513 -15.78 -0.58 -0.48
N PHE A 514 -16.15 -0.84 -1.75
CA PHE A 514 -17.19 -0.02 -2.38
C PHE A 514 -18.28 -0.82 -3.11
N HIS A 515 -18.14 -2.13 -3.34
CA HIS A 515 -19.14 -2.91 -4.06
C HIS A 515 -20.44 -3.05 -3.27
N SER A 516 -21.60 -2.97 -3.94
CA SER A 516 -22.94 -2.99 -3.32
C SER A 516 -23.22 -4.25 -2.50
N SER A 517 -22.67 -5.42 -2.90
CA SER A 517 -22.82 -6.66 -2.14
C SER A 517 -22.19 -6.60 -0.73
N GLN A 518 -21.23 -5.69 -0.53
CA GLN A 518 -20.58 -5.46 0.74
C GLN A 518 -21.35 -4.50 1.66
N ALA A 519 -22.31 -3.77 1.11
CA ALA A 519 -23.03 -2.73 1.85
C ALA A 519 -23.82 -3.25 3.05
N ALA A 520 -24.34 -4.48 2.99
CA ALA A 520 -25.10 -5.12 4.09
C ALA A 520 -24.33 -6.24 4.80
N THR A 521 -23.11 -6.56 4.34
CA THR A 521 -22.30 -7.65 4.89
C THR A 521 -21.62 -7.19 6.17
N LYS A 522 -22.05 -7.72 7.33
CA LYS A 522 -21.44 -7.39 8.63
C LYS A 522 -19.94 -7.68 8.62
N GLY A 523 -19.15 -6.77 9.16
CA GLY A 523 -17.69 -6.86 9.19
C GLY A 523 -17.01 -6.50 7.87
N SER A 524 -17.76 -6.13 6.82
CA SER A 524 -17.17 -5.63 5.58
C SER A 524 -16.53 -4.26 5.77
N LYS A 525 -15.70 -3.87 4.80
CA LYS A 525 -15.03 -2.56 4.78
C LYS A 525 -15.79 -1.49 3.98
N ASN A 526 -17.00 -1.79 3.49
CA ASN A 526 -17.85 -0.79 2.85
C ASN A 526 -18.47 0.12 3.92
N TYR A 527 -17.64 0.89 4.59
CA TYR A 527 -18.03 1.73 5.73
C TYR A 527 -19.04 2.79 5.36
N ALA A 528 -18.91 3.39 4.18
CA ALA A 528 -19.83 4.43 3.71
C ALA A 528 -21.23 3.89 3.35
N GLY A 529 -21.39 2.58 3.16
CA GLY A 529 -22.65 1.99 2.70
C GLY A 529 -22.92 2.23 1.23
N VAL A 530 -21.86 2.29 0.41
CA VAL A 530 -21.98 2.45 -1.04
C VAL A 530 -22.84 1.34 -1.61
N LYS A 531 -23.90 1.73 -2.32
CA LYS A 531 -24.82 0.84 -3.02
C LYS A 531 -25.24 1.55 -4.31
N ASP A 532 -24.39 1.41 -5.34
CA ASP A 532 -24.51 2.14 -6.58
C ASP A 532 -24.12 1.22 -7.75
N PRO A 533 -25.06 0.92 -8.70
CA PRO A 533 -24.77 0.06 -9.83
C PRO A 533 -23.64 0.57 -10.75
N VAL A 534 -23.45 1.89 -10.84
CA VAL A 534 -22.36 2.46 -11.65
C VAL A 534 -21.01 2.18 -10.99
N VAL A 535 -20.94 2.30 -9.66
CA VAL A 535 -19.75 1.91 -8.89
C VAL A 535 -19.44 0.43 -9.07
N ASP A 536 -20.45 -0.44 -8.98
CA ASP A 536 -20.28 -1.89 -9.17
C ASP A 536 -19.70 -2.21 -10.57
N HIS A 537 -20.26 -1.60 -11.63
CA HIS A 537 -19.77 -1.78 -12.99
C HIS A 537 -18.32 -1.29 -13.16
N LEU A 538 -17.97 -0.16 -12.56
CA LEU A 538 -16.60 0.37 -12.63
C LEU A 538 -15.59 -0.48 -11.85
N LEU A 539 -16.01 -1.09 -10.74
CA LEU A 539 -15.20 -2.06 -9.99
C LEU A 539 -14.93 -3.31 -10.80
N ASP A 540 -15.96 -3.87 -11.46
CA ASP A 540 -15.78 -5.02 -12.34
C ASP A 540 -14.88 -4.69 -13.53
N THR A 541 -15.02 -3.50 -14.11
CA THR A 541 -14.15 -2.99 -15.19
C THR A 541 -12.70 -2.85 -14.71
N LEU A 542 -12.48 -2.33 -13.50
CA LEU A 542 -11.16 -2.22 -12.90
C LEU A 542 -10.48 -3.58 -12.72
N LEU A 543 -11.23 -4.58 -12.24
CA LEU A 543 -10.71 -5.94 -12.05
C LEU A 543 -10.44 -6.65 -13.40
N ALA A 544 -11.20 -6.32 -14.44
CA ALA A 544 -11.05 -6.89 -15.79
C ALA A 544 -10.01 -6.15 -16.66
N ALA A 545 -9.35 -5.10 -16.15
CA ALA A 545 -8.40 -4.30 -16.90
C ALA A 545 -7.26 -5.16 -17.48
N ARG A 546 -6.97 -4.99 -18.78
CA ARG A 546 -5.93 -5.73 -19.50
C ARG A 546 -4.67 -4.92 -19.77
N SER A 547 -4.73 -3.61 -19.53
CA SER A 547 -3.58 -2.71 -19.65
C SER A 547 -3.54 -1.73 -18.46
N ARG A 548 -2.37 -1.12 -18.24
CA ARG A 548 -2.23 -0.07 -17.21
C ARG A 548 -3.14 1.12 -17.51
N ASP A 549 -3.29 1.49 -18.77
CA ASP A 549 -4.16 2.59 -19.20
C ASP A 549 -5.64 2.28 -18.92
N ASP A 550 -6.09 1.04 -19.14
CA ASP A 550 -7.45 0.62 -18.82
C ASP A 550 -7.68 0.64 -17.30
N GLN A 551 -6.69 0.18 -16.53
CA GLN A 551 -6.75 0.22 -15.06
C GLN A 551 -6.80 1.66 -14.54
N ILE A 552 -5.97 2.56 -15.08
CA ILE A 552 -5.98 3.99 -14.73
C ILE A 552 -7.33 4.61 -15.09
N ALA A 553 -7.85 4.35 -16.28
CA ALA A 553 -9.13 4.90 -16.72
C ALA A 553 -10.30 4.43 -15.83
N ALA A 554 -10.35 3.14 -15.51
CA ALA A 554 -11.38 2.57 -14.64
C ALA A 554 -11.29 3.13 -13.20
N ALA A 555 -10.07 3.21 -12.65
CA ALA A 555 -9.85 3.76 -11.32
C ALA A 555 -10.20 5.26 -11.24
N ARG A 556 -9.86 6.06 -12.26
CA ARG A 556 -10.24 7.48 -12.34
C ARG A 556 -11.75 7.66 -12.46
N ALA A 557 -12.41 6.85 -13.29
CA ALA A 557 -13.86 6.86 -13.40
C ALA A 557 -14.52 6.54 -12.04
N LEU A 558 -14.02 5.52 -11.35
CA LEU A 558 -14.48 5.14 -10.01
C LEU A 558 -14.23 6.26 -8.98
N ASP A 559 -13.02 6.83 -8.95
CA ASP A 559 -12.67 7.96 -8.08
C ASP A 559 -13.61 9.14 -8.26
N ARG A 560 -13.90 9.49 -9.52
CA ARG A 560 -14.79 10.58 -9.88
C ARG A 560 -16.22 10.33 -9.40
N VAL A 561 -16.78 9.14 -9.64
CA VAL A 561 -18.14 8.80 -9.19
C VAL A 561 -18.22 8.84 -7.66
N LEU A 562 -17.29 8.21 -6.96
CA LEU A 562 -17.25 8.21 -5.48
C LEU A 562 -17.12 9.64 -4.92
N SER A 563 -16.29 10.48 -5.53
CA SER A 563 -16.05 11.86 -5.11
C SER A 563 -17.30 12.74 -5.27
N TRP A 564 -17.99 12.67 -6.42
CA TRP A 564 -19.22 13.43 -6.67
C TRP A 564 -20.43 12.92 -5.89
N GLN A 565 -20.34 11.72 -5.29
CA GLN A 565 -21.34 11.20 -4.35
C GLN A 565 -21.05 11.59 -2.90
N TYR A 566 -19.90 12.21 -2.60
CA TYR A 566 -19.52 12.72 -1.28
C TYR A 566 -19.62 11.71 -0.15
N TYR A 567 -19.30 10.43 -0.39
CA TYR A 567 -19.32 9.39 0.65
C TYR A 567 -18.27 9.61 1.75
N MET A 568 -17.23 10.38 1.44
CA MET A 568 -16.12 10.70 2.34
C MET A 568 -15.83 12.21 2.29
N ILE A 569 -15.49 12.79 3.43
CA ILE A 569 -14.82 14.09 3.50
C ILE A 569 -13.32 13.80 3.47
N PRO A 570 -12.62 14.07 2.35
CA PRO A 570 -11.19 13.76 2.26
C PRO A 570 -10.39 14.57 3.27
N ASN A 571 -9.41 13.92 3.90
CA ASN A 571 -8.51 14.58 4.85
C ASN A 571 -7.25 15.09 4.15
N TRP A 572 -6.07 14.58 4.50
CA TRP A 572 -4.77 15.05 4.04
C TRP A 572 -3.77 13.90 3.91
N TYR A 573 -2.70 14.18 3.18
CA TYR A 573 -1.63 13.22 2.96
C TYR A 573 -0.26 13.91 2.86
N LEU A 574 0.81 13.11 2.84
CA LEU A 574 2.17 13.51 2.50
C LEU A 574 2.60 12.83 1.20
N ASP A 575 3.22 13.59 0.31
CA ASP A 575 3.79 13.12 -0.96
C ASP A 575 5.32 12.97 -0.90
N ASN A 576 5.86 12.99 0.31
CA ASN A 576 7.30 12.91 0.52
C ASN A 576 7.64 12.17 1.82
N HIS A 577 8.82 11.55 1.84
CA HIS A 577 9.42 11.08 3.07
C HIS A 577 10.09 12.24 3.79
N ARG A 578 9.76 12.44 5.05
CA ARG A 578 10.51 13.36 5.93
C ARG A 578 11.61 12.57 6.59
N LEU A 579 12.81 12.74 6.10
CA LEU A 579 13.97 11.96 6.50
C LEU A 579 15.04 12.85 7.12
N ALA A 580 15.51 12.47 8.30
CA ALA A 580 16.73 13.02 8.88
C ALA A 580 17.78 11.92 8.99
N TYR A 581 19.00 12.17 8.50
CA TYR A 581 20.05 11.16 8.51
C TYR A 581 21.45 11.77 8.70
N ARG A 582 22.37 10.98 9.25
CA ARG A 582 23.76 11.39 9.39
C ARG A 582 24.43 11.58 8.03
N ASN A 583 25.13 12.70 7.84
CA ASN A 583 25.79 13.07 6.58
C ASN A 583 27.03 12.21 6.28
N ARG A 584 26.96 10.93 6.54
CA ARG A 584 27.99 9.93 6.23
C ARG A 584 27.55 8.94 5.16
N PHE A 585 26.32 9.06 4.69
CA PHE A 585 25.75 8.18 3.69
C PHE A 585 25.74 8.84 2.31
N ALA A 586 25.85 8.01 1.28
CA ALA A 586 25.62 8.38 -0.09
C ALA A 586 24.67 7.40 -0.77
N PHE A 587 24.00 7.86 -1.79
CA PHE A 587 23.12 7.10 -2.68
C PHE A 587 23.07 7.79 -4.05
N VAL A 588 22.67 7.10 -5.12
CA VAL A 588 22.57 7.69 -6.46
C VAL A 588 21.36 8.61 -6.55
N THR A 589 20.19 8.04 -6.35
CA THR A 589 18.91 8.75 -6.33
C THR A 589 17.91 7.93 -5.52
N THR A 590 16.84 8.55 -5.09
CA THR A 590 15.72 7.84 -4.47
C THR A 590 14.73 7.47 -5.56
N PRO A 591 14.46 6.19 -5.77
CA PRO A 591 13.47 5.76 -6.75
C PRO A 591 12.04 6.12 -6.33
N PRO A 592 11.10 6.29 -7.29
CA PRO A 592 9.78 6.86 -7.00
C PRO A 592 8.90 6.00 -6.10
N TYR A 593 9.12 4.68 -6.02
CA TYR A 593 8.23 3.75 -5.31
C TYR A 593 8.85 3.11 -4.06
N THR A 594 10.06 3.49 -3.69
CA THR A 594 10.72 3.05 -2.45
C THR A 594 11.70 4.12 -1.97
N LEU A 595 12.06 4.09 -0.69
CA LEU A 595 13.14 4.93 -0.17
C LEU A 595 14.53 4.44 -0.63
N GLY A 596 14.65 3.19 -1.06
CA GLY A 596 15.86 2.62 -1.64
C GLY A 596 17.04 2.49 -0.66
N LEU A 597 16.79 2.40 0.65
CA LEU A 597 17.84 2.34 1.67
C LEU A 597 18.82 1.19 1.48
N ASN A 598 18.38 0.09 0.88
CA ASN A 598 19.23 -1.07 0.60
C ASN A 598 20.33 -0.79 -0.44
N SER A 599 20.25 0.34 -1.18
CA SER A 599 21.29 0.81 -2.11
C SER A 599 22.26 1.83 -1.51
N TRP A 600 21.99 2.33 -0.31
CA TRP A 600 22.83 3.33 0.34
C TRP A 600 24.16 2.73 0.80
N TRP A 601 25.19 3.58 0.89
CA TRP A 601 26.52 3.19 1.36
C TRP A 601 27.14 4.28 2.24
N ILE A 602 28.21 3.95 2.96
CA ILE A 602 28.99 4.92 3.73
C ILE A 602 30.00 5.60 2.80
N LYS A 603 30.03 6.93 2.79
CA LYS A 603 31.00 7.73 2.06
C LYS A 603 32.43 7.37 2.46
N LYS A 604 33.34 7.31 1.50
CA LYS A 604 34.76 7.23 1.81
C LYS A 604 35.27 8.53 2.46
N PRO A 605 36.32 8.51 3.29
CA PRO A 605 36.84 9.72 3.96
C PRO A 605 37.14 10.88 3.01
N SER A 606 37.56 10.62 1.79
CA SER A 606 37.84 11.62 0.73
C SER A 606 36.60 12.28 0.13
N GLU A 607 35.40 11.72 0.31
CA GLU A 607 34.13 12.24 -0.21
C GLU A 607 33.40 13.13 0.81
N LYS A 608 33.98 13.34 2.00
CA LYS A 608 33.38 14.16 3.07
C LYS A 608 33.50 15.68 2.86
N ALA A 609 34.23 16.12 1.85
CA ALA A 609 34.64 17.52 1.65
C ALA A 609 34.07 18.20 0.38
N LYS A 610 33.04 17.64 -0.25
CA LYS A 610 32.40 18.32 -1.38
C LYS A 610 30.93 18.66 -1.11
#